data_50a01a9fa193df7b6128398d738d1e4f
#
_entry.id   50a01a9fa193df7b6128398d738d1e4f
#
_cell.length_a   1.000
_cell.length_b   1.000
_cell.length_c   1.000
_cell.angle_alpha   90.00
_cell.angle_beta   90.00
_cell.angle_gamma   90.00
#
_symmetry.space_group_name_H-M   'P 1'
#
loop_
_entity.id
_entity.type
_entity.pdbx_description
1 polymer ?
#
loop_
_entity_poly.entity_id
_entity_poly.type
_entity_poly.pdbx_seq_one_letter_code
_entity_poly.pdbx_strand_id
1 'polypeptide(L)'
;MIYGLVVARNEEDRYLEKFLQRLSTQVDKIIFTDDCSTDNTVEIAKKYAEVYSTSENMFIKHEGALRSEAWANLGKHAKPGDWVVAIDADEMLYTMDNESIKDTLDKSPFDVVNVRRCEMWNENYYRVDKMWAPHNTTRIFRYAADGVYKDKRLACGSEPTYVDEWVRRGNFWYENPFIMQHLGYARLEDRVSKHARYMTLDKGEFHNIIHLQSILDNNPTLINWGIFGNKAVNLK
;
A
#
# COMPACT_ATOMS: atom_id res chain seq x y z
N MET A 1 -1.08 18.01 8.33
CA MET A 1 -0.91 17.68 6.89
C MET A 1 -1.18 16.20 6.67
N ILE A 2 -1.40 15.80 5.40
CA ILE A 2 -1.53 14.40 4.99
C ILE A 2 -0.37 14.09 4.04
N TYR A 3 0.45 13.12 4.39
CA TYR A 3 1.57 12.67 3.57
C TYR A 3 1.28 11.33 2.93
N GLY A 4 1.53 11.19 1.62
CA GLY A 4 1.67 9.89 0.97
C GLY A 4 3.08 9.37 1.19
N LEU A 5 3.24 8.18 1.76
CA LEU A 5 4.52 7.49 1.89
C LEU A 5 4.53 6.29 0.95
N VAL A 6 5.39 6.35 -0.06
CA VAL A 6 5.46 5.36 -1.14
C VAL A 6 6.85 4.76 -1.22
N VAL A 7 6.91 3.45 -1.36
CA VAL A 7 8.15 2.72 -1.68
C VAL A 7 7.90 1.91 -2.94
N ALA A 8 8.77 2.05 -3.94
CA ALA A 8 8.60 1.33 -5.20
C ALA A 8 9.94 1.03 -5.89
N ARG A 9 9.89 0.08 -6.81
CA ARG A 9 11.00 -0.30 -7.67
C ARG A 9 10.50 -0.83 -9.02
N ASN A 10 11.00 -0.25 -10.13
CA ASN A 10 10.73 -0.70 -11.49
C ASN A 10 9.22 -0.80 -11.78
N GLU A 11 8.52 0.33 -11.65
CA GLU A 11 7.08 0.42 -11.82
C GLU A 11 6.65 1.22 -13.09
N GLU A 12 7.60 1.59 -13.98
CA GLU A 12 7.34 2.40 -15.18
C GLU A 12 6.17 1.86 -16.03
N ASP A 13 6.21 0.57 -16.37
CA ASP A 13 5.25 -0.08 -17.27
C ASP A 13 4.00 -0.62 -16.55
N ARG A 14 3.78 -0.23 -15.28
CA ARG A 14 2.68 -0.74 -14.47
C ARG A 14 1.66 0.34 -14.16
N TYR A 15 1.43 0.62 -12.90
CA TYR A 15 0.35 1.52 -12.47
C TYR A 15 0.87 2.87 -11.95
N LEU A 16 2.18 3.10 -11.91
CA LEU A 16 2.84 4.18 -11.19
C LEU A 16 2.30 5.57 -11.54
N GLU A 17 2.24 5.93 -12.81
CA GLU A 17 1.82 7.28 -13.20
C GLU A 17 0.36 7.54 -12.82
N LYS A 18 -0.54 6.59 -13.11
CA LYS A 18 -1.95 6.67 -12.72
C LYS A 18 -2.12 6.71 -11.20
N PHE A 19 -1.34 5.91 -10.48
CA PHE A 19 -1.32 5.88 -9.03
C PHE A 19 -0.88 7.23 -8.45
N LEU A 20 0.26 7.77 -8.87
CA LEU A 20 0.79 9.04 -8.36
C LEU A 20 -0.09 10.22 -8.73
N GLN A 21 -0.63 10.26 -9.94
CA GLN A 21 -1.60 11.26 -10.35
C GLN A 21 -2.82 11.26 -9.43
N ARG A 22 -3.35 10.08 -9.09
CA ARG A 22 -4.46 9.96 -8.17
C ARG A 22 -4.07 10.36 -6.74
N LEU A 23 -2.96 9.81 -6.21
CA LEU A 23 -2.52 10.10 -4.85
C LEU A 23 -2.25 11.59 -4.64
N SER A 24 -1.70 12.28 -5.64
CA SER A 24 -1.41 13.72 -5.56
C SER A 24 -2.67 14.60 -5.40
N THR A 25 -3.84 14.08 -5.75
CA THR A 25 -5.12 14.77 -5.50
C THR A 25 -5.69 14.48 -4.11
N GLN A 26 -5.12 13.52 -3.38
CA GLN A 26 -5.66 13.00 -2.13
C GLN A 26 -4.83 13.38 -0.89
N VAL A 27 -3.57 13.75 -1.08
CA VAL A 27 -2.62 14.09 0.00
C VAL A 27 -1.96 15.44 -0.26
N ASP A 28 -1.45 16.06 0.79
CA ASP A 28 -0.79 17.38 0.67
C ASP A 28 0.62 17.27 0.07
N LYS A 29 1.32 16.15 0.30
CA LYS A 29 2.66 15.88 -0.22
C LYS A 29 2.94 14.39 -0.31
N ILE A 30 3.63 13.96 -1.37
CA ILE A 30 4.10 12.57 -1.53
C ILE A 30 5.59 12.51 -1.26
N ILE A 31 6.01 11.60 -0.38
CA ILE A 31 7.40 11.21 -0.15
C ILE A 31 7.59 9.83 -0.77
N PHE A 32 8.41 9.77 -1.79
CA PHE A 32 8.63 8.57 -2.58
C PHE A 32 10.05 8.06 -2.34
N THR A 33 10.18 6.81 -1.90
CA THR A 33 11.48 6.13 -1.79
C THR A 33 11.62 5.11 -2.92
N ASP A 34 12.51 5.41 -3.83
CA ASP A 34 12.90 4.53 -4.93
C ASP A 34 13.94 3.52 -4.45
N ASP A 35 13.64 2.22 -4.59
CA ASP A 35 14.54 1.14 -4.21
C ASP A 35 15.48 0.75 -5.37
N CYS A 36 16.30 1.73 -5.81
CA CYS A 36 17.30 1.55 -6.87
C CYS A 36 16.69 1.04 -8.19
N SER A 37 15.70 1.74 -8.73
CA SER A 37 15.10 1.42 -10.03
C SER A 37 16.10 1.57 -11.17
N THR A 38 15.90 0.77 -12.22
CA THR A 38 16.71 0.76 -13.44
C THR A 38 15.94 1.17 -14.69
N ASP A 39 14.67 1.52 -14.52
CA ASP A 39 13.74 2.03 -15.52
C ASP A 39 13.42 3.52 -15.25
N ASN A 40 12.39 4.08 -15.90
CA ASN A 40 11.99 5.48 -15.73
C ASN A 40 11.12 5.75 -14.48
N THR A 41 11.04 4.82 -13.51
CA THR A 41 10.26 4.98 -12.27
C THR A 41 10.57 6.32 -11.58
N VAL A 42 11.85 6.66 -11.41
CA VAL A 42 12.28 7.90 -10.74
C VAL A 42 11.82 9.14 -11.49
N GLU A 43 11.94 9.14 -12.83
CA GLU A 43 11.55 10.30 -13.65
C GLU A 43 10.02 10.51 -13.66
N ILE A 44 9.25 9.43 -13.58
CA ILE A 44 7.79 9.51 -13.42
C ILE A 44 7.46 10.05 -12.03
N ALA A 45 8.09 9.52 -10.97
CA ALA A 45 7.80 9.90 -9.60
C ALA A 45 8.11 11.39 -9.32
N LYS A 46 9.18 11.94 -9.89
CA LYS A 46 9.58 13.36 -9.73
C LYS A 46 8.53 14.35 -10.21
N LYS A 47 7.59 13.95 -11.07
CA LYS A 47 6.49 14.81 -11.51
C LYS A 47 5.47 15.09 -10.40
N TYR A 48 5.40 14.23 -9.37
CA TYR A 48 4.34 14.22 -8.37
C TYR A 48 4.85 14.23 -6.93
N ALA A 49 6.09 13.82 -6.69
CA ALA A 49 6.62 13.51 -5.37
C ALA A 49 8.00 14.09 -5.11
N GLU A 50 8.33 14.22 -3.84
CA GLU A 50 9.73 14.36 -3.42
C GLU A 50 10.37 12.95 -3.38
N VAL A 51 11.43 12.75 -4.18
CA VAL A 51 12.00 11.43 -4.45
C VAL A 51 13.34 11.27 -3.76
N TYR A 52 13.50 10.16 -3.07
CA TYR A 52 14.75 9.68 -2.45
C TYR A 52 15.07 8.30 -3.03
N SER A 53 16.29 8.10 -3.52
CA SER A 53 16.71 6.80 -4.08
C SER A 53 17.74 6.13 -3.20
N THR A 54 17.57 4.81 -2.99
CA THR A 54 18.59 3.98 -2.35
C THR A 54 19.73 3.68 -3.33
N SER A 55 20.90 3.37 -2.81
CA SER A 55 22.07 3.04 -3.64
C SER A 55 22.08 1.60 -4.17
N GLU A 56 21.16 0.74 -3.64
CA GLU A 56 21.06 -0.67 -3.99
C GLU A 56 19.64 -1.18 -3.76
N ASN A 57 19.29 -2.33 -4.34
CA ASN A 57 17.99 -2.97 -4.09
C ASN A 57 17.94 -3.52 -2.66
N MET A 58 17.33 -2.76 -1.77
CA MET A 58 17.19 -3.12 -0.36
C MET A 58 16.07 -4.12 -0.12
N PHE A 59 14.99 -4.11 -0.93
CA PHE A 59 13.85 -5.00 -0.73
C PHE A 59 14.25 -6.48 -0.68
N ILE A 60 15.10 -6.92 -1.63
CA ILE A 60 15.54 -8.31 -1.67
C ILE A 60 16.48 -8.69 -0.54
N LYS A 61 17.15 -7.71 0.06
CA LYS A 61 18.10 -7.90 1.16
C LYS A 61 17.40 -7.83 2.50
N HIS A 62 16.64 -6.75 2.72
CA HIS A 62 16.02 -6.47 4.01
C HIS A 62 14.90 -5.42 3.90
N GLU A 63 13.65 -5.87 3.76
CA GLU A 63 12.50 -4.98 3.60
C GLU A 63 12.33 -4.01 4.77
N GLY A 64 12.53 -4.46 6.02
CA GLY A 64 12.42 -3.61 7.20
C GLY A 64 13.40 -2.43 7.19
N ALA A 65 14.62 -2.62 6.67
CA ALA A 65 15.60 -1.53 6.51
C ALA A 65 15.12 -0.53 5.44
N LEU A 66 14.59 -1.00 4.32
CA LEU A 66 14.01 -0.15 3.28
C LEU A 66 12.85 0.70 3.81
N ARG A 67 11.93 0.11 4.58
CA ARG A 67 10.82 0.83 5.22
C ARG A 67 11.32 1.86 6.24
N SER A 68 12.38 1.54 6.99
CA SER A 68 13.03 2.48 7.93
C SER A 68 13.66 3.67 7.21
N GLU A 69 14.30 3.44 6.07
CA GLU A 69 14.83 4.51 5.22
C GLU A 69 13.71 5.44 4.72
N ALA A 70 12.61 4.85 4.22
CA ALA A 70 11.44 5.61 3.79
C ALA A 70 10.84 6.45 4.93
N TRP A 71 10.80 5.90 6.15
CA TRP A 71 10.34 6.61 7.35
C TRP A 71 11.25 7.78 7.70
N ALA A 72 12.57 7.58 7.64
CA ALA A 72 13.55 8.64 7.87
C ALA A 72 13.41 9.77 6.83
N ASN A 73 13.13 9.44 5.57
CA ASN A 73 12.87 10.42 4.53
C ASN A 73 11.58 11.21 4.81
N LEU A 74 10.49 10.55 5.22
CA LEU A 74 9.27 11.21 5.66
C LEU A 74 9.53 12.16 6.85
N GLY A 75 10.34 11.75 7.81
CA GLY A 75 10.69 12.52 9.01
C GLY A 75 11.39 13.85 8.76
N LYS A 76 11.93 14.08 7.55
CA LYS A 76 12.46 15.37 7.13
C LYS A 76 11.36 16.41 6.89
N HIS A 77 10.09 15.99 6.79
CA HIS A 77 8.95 16.80 6.39
C HIS A 77 7.80 16.76 7.40
N ALA A 78 7.46 15.56 7.90
CA ALA A 78 6.32 15.34 8.77
C ALA A 78 6.58 15.74 10.21
N LYS A 79 5.52 16.17 10.88
CA LYS A 79 5.51 16.50 12.33
C LYS A 79 4.60 15.52 13.07
N PRO A 80 4.86 15.22 14.36
CA PRO A 80 3.97 14.42 15.16
C PRO A 80 2.50 14.88 15.05
N GLY A 81 1.61 13.94 14.78
CA GLY A 81 0.19 14.21 14.56
C GLY A 81 -0.23 14.46 13.11
N ASP A 82 0.70 14.63 12.17
CA ASP A 82 0.36 14.62 10.74
C ASP A 82 -0.17 13.22 10.32
N TRP A 83 -1.02 13.16 9.31
CA TRP A 83 -1.48 11.90 8.76
C TRP A 83 -0.48 11.31 7.75
N VAL A 84 -0.33 10.00 7.78
CA VAL A 84 0.46 9.23 6.82
C VAL A 84 -0.46 8.24 6.11
N VAL A 85 -0.44 8.26 4.78
CA VAL A 85 -1.02 7.26 3.91
C VAL A 85 0.14 6.44 3.36
N ALA A 86 0.46 5.31 4.01
CA ALA A 86 1.54 4.40 3.64
C ALA A 86 1.01 3.37 2.66
N ILE A 87 1.27 3.57 1.37
CA ILE A 87 0.62 2.86 0.27
C ILE A 87 1.65 2.45 -0.79
N ASP A 88 1.48 1.26 -1.37
CA ASP A 88 2.36 0.76 -2.42
C ASP A 88 1.90 1.25 -3.81
N ALA A 89 2.80 1.28 -4.82
CA ALA A 89 2.53 1.86 -6.14
C ALA A 89 1.45 1.11 -6.96
N ASP A 90 1.02 -0.04 -6.51
CA ASP A 90 -0.05 -0.85 -7.09
C ASP A 90 -1.34 -0.84 -6.23
N GLU A 91 -1.47 0.10 -5.29
CA GLU A 91 -2.61 0.24 -4.40
C GLU A 91 -3.38 1.54 -4.67
N MET A 92 -4.65 1.45 -5.11
CA MET A 92 -5.52 2.61 -5.38
C MET A 92 -6.53 2.80 -4.26
N LEU A 93 -6.43 3.92 -3.54
CA LEU A 93 -7.29 4.23 -2.40
C LEU A 93 -8.55 4.99 -2.84
N TYR A 94 -9.69 4.66 -2.21
CA TYR A 94 -11.00 5.28 -2.42
C TYR A 94 -11.70 5.51 -1.08
N THR A 95 -12.51 6.57 -0.99
CA THR A 95 -13.45 6.77 0.13
C THR A 95 -14.79 6.09 -0.17
N MET A 96 -15.47 5.61 0.86
CA MET A 96 -16.75 4.88 0.69
C MET A 96 -17.94 5.79 0.48
N ASP A 97 -17.85 7.07 0.83
CA ASP A 97 -18.94 8.07 0.85
C ASP A 97 -18.73 9.24 -0.11
N ASN A 98 -17.74 9.17 -1.00
CA ASN A 98 -17.37 10.23 -1.94
C ASN A 98 -16.83 11.52 -1.28
N GLU A 99 -16.52 11.50 0.01
CA GLU A 99 -15.83 12.60 0.68
C GLU A 99 -14.33 12.63 0.29
N SER A 100 -13.68 13.76 0.49
CA SER A 100 -12.22 13.79 0.37
C SER A 100 -11.56 12.98 1.50
N ILE A 101 -10.35 12.48 1.25
CA ILE A 101 -9.57 11.82 2.32
C ILE A 101 -9.42 12.75 3.52
N LYS A 102 -9.17 14.03 3.28
CA LYS A 102 -9.02 15.03 4.33
C LYS A 102 -10.28 15.15 5.20
N ASP A 103 -11.45 15.34 4.57
CA ASP A 103 -12.71 15.51 5.31
C ASP A 103 -13.06 14.24 6.11
N THR A 104 -12.76 13.07 5.55
CA THR A 104 -12.91 11.78 6.24
C THR A 104 -11.97 11.68 7.45
N LEU A 105 -10.69 12.01 7.28
CA LEU A 105 -9.70 11.92 8.36
C LEU A 105 -9.91 12.98 9.45
N ASP A 106 -10.42 14.16 9.11
CA ASP A 106 -10.75 15.22 10.08
C ASP A 106 -11.88 14.79 11.04
N LYS A 107 -12.72 13.83 10.64
CA LYS A 107 -13.77 13.23 11.48
C LYS A 107 -13.29 12.06 12.35
N SER A 108 -12.08 11.54 12.10
CA SER A 108 -11.57 10.37 12.82
C SER A 108 -11.30 10.69 14.29
N PRO A 109 -11.95 9.98 15.23
CA PRO A 109 -11.61 10.06 16.66
C PRO A 109 -10.39 9.22 17.04
N PHE A 110 -9.77 8.54 16.07
CA PHE A 110 -8.68 7.60 16.26
C PHE A 110 -7.44 8.02 15.48
N ASP A 111 -6.29 7.53 15.88
CA ASP A 111 -5.00 7.79 15.24
C ASP A 111 -4.64 6.77 14.15
N VAL A 112 -5.42 5.71 14.04
CA VAL A 112 -5.29 4.67 13.00
C VAL A 112 -6.60 4.48 12.27
N VAL A 113 -6.54 4.37 10.96
CA VAL A 113 -7.71 4.09 10.11
C VAL A 113 -7.43 2.86 9.26
N ASN A 114 -8.30 1.86 9.41
CA ASN A 114 -8.23 0.67 8.58
C ASN A 114 -8.79 0.94 7.19
N VAL A 115 -8.19 0.26 6.22
CA VAL A 115 -8.59 0.27 4.82
C VAL A 115 -9.03 -1.13 4.43
N ARG A 116 -10.18 -1.27 3.78
CA ARG A 116 -10.63 -2.55 3.24
C ARG A 116 -9.92 -2.85 1.94
N ARG A 117 -8.98 -3.78 1.95
CA ARG A 117 -8.17 -4.16 0.80
C ARG A 117 -8.87 -5.25 0.00
N CYS A 118 -8.95 -5.05 -1.33
CA CYS A 118 -9.46 -5.99 -2.31
C CYS A 118 -8.35 -6.37 -3.30
N GLU A 119 -8.04 -7.66 -3.40
CA GLU A 119 -7.02 -8.19 -4.31
C GLU A 119 -7.60 -8.28 -5.73
N MET A 120 -7.21 -7.33 -6.59
CA MET A 120 -7.67 -7.30 -7.98
C MET A 120 -7.06 -8.46 -8.78
N TRP A 121 -7.93 -9.20 -9.48
CA TRP A 121 -7.52 -10.33 -10.33
C TRP A 121 -7.48 -9.98 -11.81
N ASN A 122 -8.09 -8.87 -12.16
CA ASN A 122 -7.95 -8.08 -13.38
C ASN A 122 -8.47 -6.66 -13.10
N GLU A 123 -8.55 -5.80 -14.12
CA GLU A 123 -8.96 -4.40 -13.95
C GLU A 123 -10.36 -4.22 -13.36
N ASN A 124 -11.26 -5.19 -13.56
CA ASN A 124 -12.69 -5.07 -13.22
C ASN A 124 -13.15 -6.03 -12.12
N TYR A 125 -12.34 -7.01 -11.71
CA TYR A 125 -12.76 -8.03 -10.77
C TYR A 125 -11.72 -8.25 -9.69
N TYR A 126 -12.18 -8.43 -8.45
CA TYR A 126 -11.35 -8.82 -7.32
C TYR A 126 -11.70 -10.23 -6.85
N ARG A 127 -10.73 -10.90 -6.26
CA ARG A 127 -10.85 -12.27 -5.78
C ARG A 127 -11.44 -12.32 -4.36
N VAL A 128 -12.31 -13.31 -4.08
CA VAL A 128 -13.02 -13.41 -2.80
C VAL A 128 -12.97 -14.79 -2.13
N ASP A 129 -12.33 -15.77 -2.74
CA ASP A 129 -12.28 -17.11 -2.20
C ASP A 129 -11.13 -17.30 -1.20
N LYS A 130 -11.37 -18.10 -0.17
CA LYS A 130 -10.38 -18.48 0.85
C LYS A 130 -9.71 -17.25 1.49
N MET A 131 -8.38 -17.21 1.46
CA MET A 131 -7.56 -16.12 2.02
C MET A 131 -7.49 -14.87 1.15
N TRP A 132 -8.13 -14.88 -0.03
CA TRP A 132 -8.23 -13.73 -0.92
C TRP A 132 -9.45 -12.84 -0.66
N ALA A 133 -10.29 -13.24 0.30
CA ALA A 133 -11.43 -12.41 0.68
C ALA A 133 -10.97 -11.02 1.13
N PRO A 134 -11.74 -9.96 0.78
CA PRO A 134 -11.41 -8.61 1.23
C PRO A 134 -11.20 -8.53 2.73
N HIS A 135 -10.09 -7.96 3.15
CA HIS A 135 -9.69 -7.88 4.55
C HIS A 135 -9.26 -6.48 4.94
N ASN A 136 -9.26 -6.21 6.23
CA ASN A 136 -8.80 -4.94 6.74
C ASN A 136 -7.27 -4.93 6.81
N THR A 137 -6.68 -3.83 6.36
CA THR A 137 -5.24 -3.57 6.47
C THR A 137 -5.03 -2.16 7.00
N THR A 138 -3.95 -1.95 7.71
CA THR A 138 -3.58 -0.64 8.20
C THR A 138 -2.73 0.06 7.14
N ARG A 139 -3.21 1.20 6.66
CA ARG A 139 -2.52 2.02 5.66
C ARG A 139 -2.49 3.49 6.02
N ILE A 140 -3.34 3.92 6.96
CA ILE A 140 -3.51 5.33 7.32
C ILE A 140 -3.36 5.46 8.83
N PHE A 141 -2.44 6.33 9.28
CA PHE A 141 -2.17 6.52 10.70
C PHE A 141 -1.48 7.86 10.96
N ARG A 142 -1.50 8.32 12.22
CA ARG A 142 -0.77 9.53 12.65
C ARG A 142 0.73 9.27 12.69
N TYR A 143 1.51 10.24 12.24
CA TYR A 143 2.96 10.23 12.30
C TYR A 143 3.46 10.38 13.75
N ALA A 144 4.43 9.54 14.14
CA ALA A 144 5.22 9.67 15.36
C ALA A 144 6.72 9.58 14.99
N ALA A 145 7.51 10.52 15.50
CA ALA A 145 8.91 10.67 15.09
C ALA A 145 9.81 9.48 15.49
N ASP A 146 9.43 8.75 16.52
CA ASP A 146 10.13 7.57 17.06
C ASP A 146 9.67 6.25 16.43
N GLY A 147 8.95 6.32 15.30
CA GLY A 147 8.48 5.15 14.60
C GLY A 147 9.63 4.27 14.09
N VAL A 148 9.57 2.98 14.43
CA VAL A 148 10.52 1.96 13.99
C VAL A 148 9.79 0.82 13.27
N TYR A 149 10.42 0.27 12.24
CA TYR A 149 9.90 -0.91 11.55
C TYR A 149 10.47 -2.20 12.12
N LYS A 150 9.74 -3.31 11.92
CA LYS A 150 10.19 -4.64 12.31
C LYS A 150 11.49 -4.97 11.58
N ASP A 151 12.45 -5.52 12.30
CA ASP A 151 13.69 -6.05 11.73
C ASP A 151 13.40 -7.37 11.01
N LYS A 152 12.87 -7.27 9.78
CA LYS A 152 12.46 -8.41 8.96
C LYS A 152 13.03 -8.30 7.56
N ARG A 153 13.50 -9.44 7.06
CA ARG A 153 13.98 -9.56 5.69
C ARG A 153 12.85 -9.38 4.66
N LEU A 154 11.69 -9.99 4.92
CA LEU A 154 10.50 -9.93 4.07
C LEU A 154 9.22 -9.86 4.94
N ALA A 155 8.11 -9.52 4.31
CA ALA A 155 6.81 -9.39 4.95
C ALA A 155 6.82 -8.38 6.12
N CYS A 156 7.56 -7.29 5.96
CA CYS A 156 7.46 -6.13 6.80
C CYS A 156 6.20 -5.34 6.41
N GLY A 157 5.33 -5.01 7.35
CA GLY A 157 4.15 -4.18 7.07
C GLY A 157 4.54 -2.79 6.57
N SER A 158 3.57 -2.07 5.99
CA SER A 158 3.76 -0.67 5.57
C SER A 158 3.70 0.31 6.75
N GLU A 159 3.39 -0.19 7.95
CA GLU A 159 3.25 0.59 9.19
C GLU A 159 4.41 0.33 10.17
N PRO A 160 4.84 1.37 10.92
CA PRO A 160 5.78 1.21 12.04
C PRO A 160 5.15 0.44 13.20
N THR A 161 5.99 -0.10 14.09
CA THR A 161 5.56 -0.99 15.19
C THR A 161 4.62 -0.32 16.21
N TYR A 162 4.71 0.99 16.43
CA TYR A 162 3.81 1.70 17.34
C TYR A 162 2.34 1.67 16.84
N VAL A 163 2.13 1.57 15.54
CA VAL A 163 0.78 1.47 14.96
C VAL A 163 0.12 0.16 15.36
N ASP A 164 0.86 -0.97 15.33
CA ASP A 164 0.37 -2.25 15.85
C ASP A 164 -0.06 -2.14 17.34
N GLU A 165 0.68 -1.36 18.13
CA GLU A 165 0.35 -1.14 19.53
C GLU A 165 -0.93 -0.31 19.69
N TRP A 166 -1.09 0.75 18.90
CA TRP A 166 -2.33 1.55 18.88
C TRP A 166 -3.54 0.72 18.51
N VAL A 167 -3.43 -0.13 17.49
CA VAL A 167 -4.49 -1.07 17.10
C VAL A 167 -4.84 -2.02 18.24
N ARG A 168 -3.84 -2.61 18.90
CA ARG A 168 -4.06 -3.52 20.05
C ARG A 168 -4.74 -2.81 21.24
N ARG A 169 -4.54 -1.52 21.40
CA ARG A 169 -5.19 -0.69 22.43
C ARG A 169 -6.57 -0.19 22.04
N GLY A 170 -7.08 -0.56 20.86
CA GLY A 170 -8.37 -0.11 20.34
C GLY A 170 -8.38 1.29 19.75
N ASN A 171 -7.20 1.90 19.52
CA ASN A 171 -7.09 3.22 18.89
C ASN A 171 -7.09 3.08 17.37
N PHE A 172 -8.19 2.56 16.81
CA PHE A 172 -8.35 2.42 15.37
C PHE A 172 -9.82 2.55 14.97
N TRP A 173 -10.05 3.14 13.79
CA TRP A 173 -11.38 3.29 13.23
C TRP A 173 -11.81 1.99 12.55
N TYR A 174 -12.81 1.32 13.14
CA TYR A 174 -13.28 0.00 12.71
C TYR A 174 -14.18 0.04 11.46
N GLU A 175 -14.95 1.11 11.27
CA GLU A 175 -16.01 1.20 10.24
C GLU A 175 -15.49 1.29 8.79
N ASN A 176 -14.19 1.25 8.57
CA ASN A 176 -13.54 1.24 7.25
C ASN A 176 -14.10 2.28 6.28
N PRO A 177 -13.84 3.59 6.49
CA PRO A 177 -14.30 4.61 5.56
C PRO A 177 -13.58 4.57 4.22
N PHE A 178 -12.57 3.71 4.10
CA PHE A 178 -11.74 3.54 2.91
C PHE A 178 -11.77 2.12 2.37
N ILE A 179 -11.73 2.02 1.04
CA ILE A 179 -11.55 0.78 0.29
C ILE A 179 -10.38 0.94 -0.68
N MET A 180 -9.66 -0.13 -0.93
CA MET A 180 -8.45 -0.12 -1.73
C MET A 180 -8.44 -1.24 -2.76
N GLN A 181 -8.17 -0.90 -4.02
CA GLN A 181 -7.76 -1.87 -5.03
C GLN A 181 -6.27 -2.15 -4.87
N HIS A 182 -5.91 -3.39 -4.65
CA HIS A 182 -4.53 -3.84 -4.79
C HIS A 182 -4.36 -4.55 -6.15
N LEU A 183 -3.68 -3.86 -7.06
CA LEU A 183 -3.52 -4.26 -8.45
C LEU A 183 -2.35 -5.23 -8.69
N GLY A 184 -1.60 -5.56 -7.64
CA GLY A 184 -0.41 -6.42 -7.72
C GLY A 184 -0.64 -7.85 -8.20
N TYR A 185 -1.92 -8.25 -8.39
CA TYR A 185 -2.33 -9.53 -8.97
C TYR A 185 -3.23 -9.37 -10.19
N ALA A 186 -3.45 -8.13 -10.68
CA ALA A 186 -4.41 -7.89 -11.74
C ALA A 186 -3.94 -8.43 -13.10
N ARG A 187 -2.65 -8.37 -13.40
CA ARG A 187 -2.08 -8.92 -14.64
C ARG A 187 -1.52 -10.31 -14.40
N LEU A 188 -1.65 -11.20 -15.39
CA LEU A 188 -1.13 -12.58 -15.30
C LEU A 188 0.39 -12.60 -15.16
N GLU A 189 1.10 -11.76 -15.91
CA GLU A 189 2.55 -11.62 -15.85
C GLU A 189 3.03 -11.20 -14.46
N ASP A 190 2.30 -10.31 -13.77
CA ASP A 190 2.61 -9.91 -12.40
C ASP A 190 2.42 -11.09 -11.43
N ARG A 191 1.34 -11.89 -11.60
CA ARG A 191 1.12 -13.09 -10.79
C ARG A 191 2.24 -14.11 -10.97
N VAL A 192 2.64 -14.37 -12.22
CA VAL A 192 3.74 -15.31 -12.53
C VAL A 192 5.04 -14.83 -11.91
N SER A 193 5.40 -13.56 -12.10
CA SER A 193 6.63 -12.97 -11.55
C SER A 193 6.62 -12.97 -10.01
N LYS A 194 5.49 -12.59 -9.40
CA LYS A 194 5.33 -12.55 -7.94
C LYS A 194 5.39 -13.96 -7.34
N HIS A 195 4.72 -14.94 -7.96
CA HIS A 195 4.80 -16.35 -7.56
C HIS A 195 6.24 -16.86 -7.61
N ALA A 196 6.93 -16.70 -8.73
CA ALA A 196 8.32 -17.16 -8.89
C ALA A 196 9.25 -16.51 -7.85
N ARG A 197 9.11 -15.18 -7.62
CA ARG A 197 9.88 -14.46 -6.62
C ARG A 197 9.66 -14.99 -5.20
N TYR A 198 8.40 -15.16 -4.78
CA TYR A 198 8.11 -15.66 -3.44
C TYR A 198 8.48 -17.13 -3.25
N MET A 199 8.27 -17.98 -4.24
CA MET A 199 8.72 -19.38 -4.17
C MET A 199 10.25 -19.50 -4.06
N THR A 200 11.00 -18.52 -4.54
CA THR A 200 12.46 -18.46 -4.44
C THR A 200 12.93 -17.85 -3.11
N LEU A 201 12.35 -16.71 -2.72
CA LEU A 201 12.83 -15.92 -1.59
C LEU A 201 12.19 -16.30 -0.24
N ASP A 202 10.94 -16.71 -0.26
CA ASP A 202 10.11 -16.93 0.93
C ASP A 202 9.97 -18.43 1.25
N LYS A 203 9.62 -19.24 0.24
CA LYS A 203 9.40 -20.71 0.37
C LYS A 203 8.40 -21.07 1.48
N GLY A 204 7.53 -20.16 1.88
CA GLY A 204 6.57 -20.37 2.99
C GLY A 204 7.12 -20.02 4.37
N GLU A 205 8.28 -19.39 4.47
CA GLU A 205 8.87 -18.95 5.74
C GLU A 205 8.11 -17.75 6.33
N PHE A 206 7.72 -16.78 5.49
CA PHE A 206 7.05 -15.54 5.90
C PHE A 206 5.58 -15.53 5.49
N HIS A 207 5.22 -16.11 4.35
CA HIS A 207 3.85 -16.23 3.87
C HIS A 207 3.38 -17.68 3.87
N ASN A 208 2.08 -17.87 4.04
CA ASN A 208 1.47 -19.20 3.95
C ASN A 208 1.70 -19.82 2.57
N ILE A 209 2.32 -20.99 2.50
CA ILE A 209 2.63 -21.67 1.23
C ILE A 209 1.39 -21.95 0.36
N ILE A 210 0.23 -22.21 0.98
CA ILE A 210 -1.03 -22.39 0.24
C ILE A 210 -1.46 -21.09 -0.43
N HIS A 211 -1.23 -19.93 0.24
CA HIS A 211 -1.46 -18.62 -0.37
C HIS A 211 -0.55 -18.43 -1.59
N LEU A 212 0.75 -18.69 -1.44
CA LEU A 212 1.71 -18.52 -2.53
C LEU A 212 1.36 -19.41 -3.74
N GLN A 213 0.99 -20.68 -3.52
CA GLN A 213 0.57 -21.60 -4.58
C GLN A 213 -0.71 -21.13 -5.28
N SER A 214 -1.66 -20.52 -4.53
CA SER A 214 -2.93 -20.06 -5.08
C SER A 214 -2.84 -18.79 -5.93
N ILE A 215 -1.68 -18.13 -6.00
CA ILE A 215 -1.44 -16.96 -6.88
C ILE A 215 -1.69 -17.33 -8.37
N LEU A 216 -1.41 -18.56 -8.76
CA LEU A 216 -1.59 -19.06 -10.13
C LEU A 216 -2.86 -19.93 -10.30
N ASP A 217 -3.80 -19.84 -9.37
CA ASP A 217 -5.06 -20.58 -9.44
C ASP A 217 -5.86 -20.19 -10.69
N ASN A 218 -6.30 -21.21 -11.46
CA ASN A 218 -6.95 -21.01 -12.75
C ASN A 218 -8.48 -20.80 -12.65
N ASN A 219 -9.07 -21.02 -11.48
CA ASN A 219 -10.51 -20.93 -11.27
C ASN A 219 -10.86 -20.21 -9.97
N PRO A 220 -10.42 -18.94 -9.78
CA PRO A 220 -10.74 -18.17 -8.60
C PRO A 220 -12.22 -17.73 -8.61
N THR A 221 -12.80 -17.52 -7.44
CA THR A 221 -14.10 -16.85 -7.32
C THR A 221 -13.89 -15.34 -7.36
N LEU A 222 -14.53 -14.69 -8.34
CA LEU A 222 -14.37 -13.25 -8.60
C LEU A 222 -15.67 -12.49 -8.41
N ILE A 223 -15.56 -11.26 -7.90
CA ILE A 223 -16.67 -10.29 -7.82
C ILE A 223 -16.29 -9.05 -8.62
N ASN A 224 -17.27 -8.48 -9.34
CA ASN A 224 -17.07 -7.26 -10.10
C ASN A 224 -16.84 -6.06 -9.16
N TRP A 225 -15.77 -5.31 -9.40
CA TRP A 225 -15.45 -4.11 -8.63
C TRP A 225 -16.55 -3.04 -8.70
N GLY A 226 -17.25 -2.91 -9.83
CA GLY A 226 -18.36 -1.96 -10.02
C GLY A 226 -19.53 -2.14 -9.04
N ILE A 227 -19.65 -3.31 -8.39
CA ILE A 227 -20.66 -3.54 -7.35
C ILE A 227 -20.30 -2.78 -6.06
N PHE A 228 -19.01 -2.67 -5.72
CA PHE A 228 -18.53 -1.76 -4.68
C PHE A 228 -18.45 -0.32 -5.21
N GLY A 229 -17.97 -0.16 -6.43
CA GLY A 229 -17.74 1.11 -7.09
C GLY A 229 -18.98 1.92 -7.40
N ASN A 230 -20.15 1.34 -7.55
CA ASN A 230 -21.38 2.10 -7.70
C ASN A 230 -21.76 2.90 -6.44
N LYS A 231 -21.17 2.57 -5.28
CA LYS A 231 -21.18 3.42 -4.08
C LYS A 231 -19.91 4.29 -3.93
N ALA A 232 -18.80 3.92 -4.57
CA ALA A 232 -17.48 4.57 -4.44
C ALA A 232 -17.00 5.29 -5.71
N VAL A 233 -17.68 5.18 -6.85
CA VAL A 233 -17.21 5.60 -8.20
C VAL A 233 -17.87 6.87 -8.73
N ASN A 234 -18.54 7.65 -7.93
CA ASN A 234 -18.83 9.03 -8.32
C ASN A 234 -17.69 10.00 -8.00
N LEU A 235 -16.46 9.54 -8.08
CA LEU A 235 -15.28 10.39 -8.06
C LEU A 235 -15.01 10.86 -9.49
N LYS A 236 -15.63 12.00 -9.86
CA LYS A 236 -15.16 12.84 -10.96
C LYS A 236 -13.86 13.50 -10.57
#